data_7f25965c5485a33787a5951da401f5c0
#
_entry.id   7f25965c5485a33787a5951da401f5c0
#
_cell.length_a   1.000
_cell.length_b   1.000
_cell.length_c   1.000
_cell.angle_alpha   90.00
_cell.angle_beta   90.00
_cell.angle_gamma   90.00
#
_symmetry.space_group_name_H-M   'P 1'
#
loop_
_entity.id
_entity.type
_entity.pdbx_description
1 polymer ?
#
loop_
_entity_poly.entity_id
_entity_poly.type
_entity_poly.pdbx_seq_one_letter_code
_entity_poly.pdbx_strand_id
1 'polypeptide(L)'
;SPELESVEHKLADVKRTLAERADKAKRAEQQKNDLVVYLAHDIKTPLTSVIGYLSLLDETPDMPDEEKAKYIHTAWEKANRLRTLVNEFFEITRSHSESLPLQKTKVDLYYMIAQISDELYPQLNACGKIIENHVEEDISVYGDSDKLARVFNNILKNAISYSEDNSVIKVSAIELSEWTVIQFEN
;
A
#
# COMPACT_ATOMS: atom_id res chain seq x y z
N SER A 1 -36.63 -12.44 40.88
CA SER A 1 -35.58 -12.75 41.86
C SER A 1 -34.25 -12.20 41.36
N PRO A 2 -33.30 -11.85 42.24
CA PRO A 2 -32.00 -11.30 41.82
C PRO A 2 -31.27 -12.16 40.79
N GLU A 3 -31.45 -13.47 40.83
CA GLU A 3 -30.89 -14.42 39.87
C GLU A 3 -31.50 -14.28 38.46
N LEU A 4 -32.82 -14.05 38.38
CA LEU A 4 -33.53 -13.83 37.12
C LEU A 4 -33.10 -12.51 36.48
N GLU A 5 -32.94 -11.42 37.22
CA GLU A 5 -32.45 -10.14 36.74
C GLU A 5 -31.00 -10.24 36.23
N SER A 6 -30.16 -11.02 36.93
CA SER A 6 -28.78 -11.29 36.50
C SER A 6 -28.72 -12.06 35.19
N VAL A 7 -29.61 -13.05 34.98
CA VAL A 7 -29.70 -13.83 33.75
C VAL A 7 -30.21 -12.97 32.59
N GLU A 8 -31.23 -12.14 32.82
CA GLU A 8 -31.75 -11.20 31.81
C GLU A 8 -30.69 -10.20 31.38
N HIS A 9 -29.91 -9.68 32.31
CA HIS A 9 -28.80 -8.74 31.98
C HIS A 9 -27.69 -9.41 31.14
N LYS A 10 -27.28 -10.62 31.54
CA LYS A 10 -26.31 -11.41 30.77
C LYS A 10 -26.84 -11.75 29.37
N LEU A 11 -28.13 -12.09 29.24
CA LEU A 11 -28.72 -12.37 27.94
C LEU A 11 -28.79 -11.14 27.06
N ALA A 12 -29.07 -9.95 27.61
CA ALA A 12 -29.06 -8.70 26.89
C ALA A 12 -27.62 -8.33 26.40
N ASP A 13 -26.61 -8.55 27.25
CA ASP A 13 -25.22 -8.33 26.88
C ASP A 13 -24.75 -9.28 25.77
N VAL A 14 -25.11 -10.55 25.84
CA VAL A 14 -24.80 -11.54 24.80
C VAL A 14 -25.49 -11.16 23.49
N LYS A 15 -26.75 -10.77 23.51
CA LYS A 15 -27.49 -10.30 22.32
C LYS A 15 -26.83 -9.08 21.70
N ARG A 16 -26.43 -8.09 22.53
CA ARG A 16 -25.73 -6.90 22.07
C ARG A 16 -24.37 -7.25 21.38
N THR A 17 -23.58 -8.08 22.05
CA THR A 17 -22.29 -8.55 21.53
C THR A 17 -22.44 -9.30 20.20
N LEU A 18 -23.47 -10.17 20.09
CA LEU A 18 -23.75 -10.88 18.84
C LEU A 18 -24.18 -9.94 17.72
N ALA A 19 -25.02 -8.93 18.02
CA ALA A 19 -25.47 -7.95 17.06
C ALA A 19 -24.27 -7.09 16.57
N GLU A 20 -23.39 -6.65 17.46
CA GLU A 20 -22.17 -5.91 17.14
C GLU A 20 -21.20 -6.73 16.26
N ARG A 21 -21.05 -8.02 16.57
CA ARG A 21 -20.22 -8.94 15.77
C ARG A 21 -20.81 -9.17 14.38
N ALA A 22 -22.14 -9.36 14.30
CA ALA A 22 -22.83 -9.53 13.02
C ALA A 22 -22.71 -8.26 12.14
N ASP A 23 -22.86 -7.09 12.74
CA ASP A 23 -22.70 -5.83 12.02
C ASP A 23 -21.25 -5.61 11.53
N LYS A 24 -20.27 -5.90 12.38
CA LYS A 24 -18.84 -5.88 11.99
C LYS A 24 -18.53 -6.85 10.85
N ALA A 25 -19.05 -8.08 10.91
CA ALA A 25 -18.86 -9.08 9.87
C ALA A 25 -19.49 -8.61 8.54
N LYS A 26 -20.70 -8.08 8.59
CA LYS A 26 -21.40 -7.54 7.41
C LYS A 26 -20.64 -6.37 6.77
N ARG A 27 -20.13 -5.44 7.59
CA ARG A 27 -19.32 -4.32 7.10
C ARG A 27 -18.03 -4.80 6.45
N ALA A 28 -17.34 -5.76 7.06
CA ALA A 28 -16.11 -6.34 6.50
C ALA A 28 -16.36 -7.04 5.17
N GLU A 29 -17.48 -7.78 5.04
CA GLU A 29 -17.89 -8.43 3.79
C GLU A 29 -18.21 -7.39 2.70
N GLN A 30 -18.93 -6.33 3.06
CA GLN A 30 -19.25 -5.24 2.13
C GLN A 30 -17.99 -4.52 1.66
N GLN A 31 -17.08 -4.17 2.56
CA GLN A 31 -15.79 -3.57 2.20
C GLN A 31 -14.96 -4.46 1.27
N LYS A 32 -14.96 -5.78 1.51
CA LYS A 32 -14.31 -6.75 0.63
C LYS A 32 -14.93 -6.75 -0.77
N ASN A 33 -16.27 -6.74 -0.87
CA ASN A 33 -16.97 -6.73 -2.14
C ASN A 33 -16.72 -5.41 -2.91
N ASP A 34 -16.79 -4.28 -2.22
CA ASP A 34 -16.51 -2.96 -2.80
C ASP A 34 -15.07 -2.90 -3.34
N LEU A 35 -14.10 -3.46 -2.61
CA LEU A 35 -12.71 -3.57 -3.05
C LEU A 35 -12.56 -4.40 -4.32
N VAL A 36 -13.26 -5.55 -4.41
CA VAL A 36 -13.22 -6.41 -5.61
C VAL A 36 -13.79 -5.69 -6.83
N VAL A 37 -14.91 -4.98 -6.66
CA VAL A 37 -15.53 -4.20 -7.76
C VAL A 37 -14.60 -3.07 -8.21
N TYR A 38 -14.03 -2.32 -7.27
CA TYR A 38 -13.10 -1.24 -7.56
C TYR A 38 -11.87 -1.76 -8.33
N LEU A 39 -11.31 -2.84 -7.85
CA LEU A 39 -10.13 -3.43 -8.45
C LEU A 39 -10.39 -4.01 -9.85
N ALA A 40 -11.55 -4.65 -10.04
CA ALA A 40 -11.96 -5.16 -11.37
C ALA A 40 -12.01 -4.02 -12.39
N HIS A 41 -12.51 -2.84 -11.99
CA HIS A 41 -12.52 -1.65 -12.82
C HIS A 41 -11.10 -1.17 -13.14
N ASP A 42 -10.24 -1.09 -12.13
CA ASP A 42 -8.86 -0.58 -12.27
C ASP A 42 -7.94 -1.54 -13.04
N ILE A 43 -8.23 -2.83 -13.02
CA ILE A 43 -7.58 -3.84 -13.85
C ILE A 43 -8.05 -3.75 -15.31
N LYS A 44 -9.36 -3.55 -15.52
CA LYS A 44 -9.95 -3.50 -16.87
C LYS A 44 -9.36 -2.39 -17.72
N THR A 45 -9.14 -1.22 -17.15
CA THR A 45 -8.64 -0.03 -17.87
C THR A 45 -7.26 -0.25 -18.52
N PRO A 46 -6.18 -0.60 -17.79
CA PRO A 46 -4.88 -0.87 -18.39
C PRO A 46 -4.90 -2.10 -19.31
N LEU A 47 -5.68 -3.14 -18.98
CA LEU A 47 -5.82 -4.33 -19.81
C LEU A 47 -6.41 -4.00 -21.19
N THR A 48 -7.49 -3.20 -21.20
CA THR A 48 -8.10 -2.74 -22.48
C THR A 48 -7.11 -1.92 -23.29
N SER A 49 -6.30 -1.08 -22.65
CA SER A 49 -5.26 -0.31 -23.33
C SER A 49 -4.18 -1.20 -23.93
N VAL A 50 -3.68 -2.20 -23.17
CA VAL A 50 -2.69 -3.17 -23.69
C VAL A 50 -3.23 -3.89 -24.92
N ILE A 51 -4.45 -4.44 -24.84
CA ILE A 51 -5.07 -5.13 -25.95
C ILE A 51 -5.23 -4.18 -27.15
N GLY A 52 -5.69 -2.94 -26.93
CA GLY A 52 -5.87 -1.97 -28.00
C GLY A 52 -4.57 -1.63 -28.74
N TYR A 53 -3.46 -1.39 -28.03
CA TYR A 53 -2.17 -1.11 -28.66
C TYR A 53 -1.61 -2.34 -29.39
N LEU A 54 -1.77 -3.54 -28.83
CA LEU A 54 -1.34 -4.78 -29.50
C LEU A 54 -2.18 -5.06 -30.74
N SER A 55 -3.50 -4.81 -30.71
CA SER A 55 -4.36 -4.94 -31.89
C SER A 55 -3.96 -3.97 -33.00
N LEU A 56 -3.68 -2.71 -32.66
CA LEU A 56 -3.20 -1.73 -33.65
C LEU A 56 -1.88 -2.16 -34.31
N LEU A 57 -0.96 -2.73 -33.54
CA LEU A 57 0.31 -3.25 -34.06
C LEU A 57 0.10 -4.46 -34.99
N ASP A 58 -0.84 -5.33 -34.66
CA ASP A 58 -1.17 -6.53 -35.45
C ASP A 58 -1.91 -6.17 -36.75
N GLU A 59 -2.85 -5.23 -36.70
CA GLU A 59 -3.67 -4.80 -37.83
C GLU A 59 -2.93 -3.87 -38.80
N THR A 60 -1.81 -3.25 -38.37
CA THR A 60 -1.06 -2.27 -39.18
C THR A 60 0.42 -2.69 -39.33
N PRO A 61 0.71 -3.75 -40.13
CA PRO A 61 2.07 -4.25 -40.27
C PRO A 61 3.05 -3.23 -40.91
N ASP A 62 2.54 -2.32 -41.72
CA ASP A 62 3.33 -1.27 -42.41
C ASP A 62 3.48 0.02 -41.60
N MET A 63 3.12 0.01 -40.31
CA MET A 63 3.28 1.16 -39.42
C MET A 63 4.75 1.59 -39.32
N PRO A 64 5.07 2.90 -39.30
CA PRO A 64 6.43 3.39 -39.09
C PRO A 64 7.06 2.87 -37.80
N ASP A 65 8.35 2.56 -37.84
CA ASP A 65 9.07 1.96 -36.71
C ASP A 65 9.03 2.83 -35.45
N GLU A 66 9.01 4.16 -35.58
CA GLU A 66 8.89 5.10 -34.47
C GLU A 66 7.52 4.98 -33.77
N GLU A 67 6.43 4.84 -34.53
CA GLU A 67 5.09 4.60 -33.99
C GLU A 67 4.98 3.22 -33.34
N LYS A 68 5.55 2.18 -33.98
CA LYS A 68 5.62 0.84 -33.39
C LYS A 68 6.30 0.86 -32.02
N ALA A 69 7.48 1.51 -31.95
CA ALA A 69 8.24 1.62 -30.73
C ALA A 69 7.41 2.32 -29.62
N LYS A 70 6.72 3.41 -29.96
CA LYS A 70 5.85 4.14 -29.03
C LYS A 70 4.69 3.27 -28.51
N TYR A 71 4.00 2.52 -29.38
CA TYR A 71 2.87 1.67 -28.98
C TYR A 71 3.34 0.47 -28.16
N ILE A 72 4.46 -0.14 -28.49
CA ILE A 72 5.08 -1.19 -27.69
C ILE A 72 5.42 -0.66 -26.29
N HIS A 73 6.06 0.51 -26.21
CA HIS A 73 6.43 1.12 -24.94
C HIS A 73 5.18 1.41 -24.08
N THR A 74 4.14 2.00 -24.68
CA THR A 74 2.90 2.28 -23.96
C THR A 74 2.21 1.00 -23.48
N ALA A 75 2.15 -0.04 -24.32
CA ALA A 75 1.60 -1.33 -23.90
C ALA A 75 2.39 -1.94 -22.73
N TRP A 76 3.71 -1.86 -22.77
CA TRP A 76 4.59 -2.32 -21.70
C TRP A 76 4.37 -1.56 -20.39
N GLU A 77 4.24 -0.23 -20.42
CA GLU A 77 3.91 0.56 -19.23
C GLU A 77 2.56 0.16 -18.61
N LYS A 78 1.53 -0.01 -19.45
CA LYS A 78 0.20 -0.44 -18.99
C LYS A 78 0.22 -1.85 -18.42
N ALA A 79 0.98 -2.78 -19.01
CA ALA A 79 1.17 -4.13 -18.49
C ALA A 79 1.91 -4.13 -17.14
N ASN A 80 2.91 -3.29 -16.96
CA ASN A 80 3.59 -3.11 -15.67
C ASN A 80 2.66 -2.54 -14.60
N ARG A 81 1.82 -1.58 -14.95
CA ARG A 81 0.80 -1.05 -14.05
C ARG A 81 -0.18 -2.14 -13.62
N LEU A 82 -0.64 -2.97 -14.56
CA LEU A 82 -1.51 -4.11 -14.28
C LEU A 82 -0.85 -5.10 -13.31
N ARG A 83 0.42 -5.44 -13.53
CA ARG A 83 1.19 -6.30 -12.62
C ARG A 83 1.21 -5.74 -11.19
N THR A 84 1.41 -4.44 -11.04
CA THR A 84 1.41 -3.77 -9.72
C THR A 84 0.04 -3.91 -9.05
N LEU A 85 -1.05 -3.60 -9.76
CA LEU A 85 -2.42 -3.71 -9.24
C LEU A 85 -2.77 -5.15 -8.80
N VAL A 86 -2.37 -6.14 -9.59
CA VAL A 86 -2.58 -7.56 -9.25
C VAL A 86 -1.81 -7.94 -7.98
N ASN A 87 -0.56 -7.50 -7.84
CA ASN A 87 0.24 -7.76 -6.65
C ASN A 87 -0.37 -7.08 -5.40
N GLU A 88 -0.80 -5.83 -5.51
CA GLU A 88 -1.48 -5.11 -4.44
C GLU A 88 -2.76 -5.83 -3.98
N PHE A 89 -3.52 -6.37 -4.93
CA PHE A 89 -4.70 -7.17 -4.61
C PHE A 89 -4.39 -8.43 -3.82
N PHE A 90 -3.44 -9.22 -4.28
CA PHE A 90 -3.03 -10.43 -3.56
C PHE A 90 -2.57 -10.11 -2.14
N GLU A 91 -1.91 -8.99 -1.95
CA GLU A 91 -1.46 -8.56 -0.63
C GLU A 91 -2.62 -8.16 0.29
N ILE A 92 -3.60 -7.42 -0.23
CA ILE A 92 -4.80 -7.03 0.53
C ILE A 92 -5.60 -8.27 0.91
N THR A 93 -5.81 -9.20 -0.03
CA THR A 93 -6.57 -10.43 0.23
C THR A 93 -5.86 -11.37 1.20
N ARG A 94 -4.53 -11.47 1.11
CA ARG A 94 -3.72 -12.27 2.02
C ARG A 94 -3.70 -11.72 3.44
N SER A 95 -3.63 -10.41 3.61
CA SER A 95 -3.63 -9.78 4.94
C SER A 95 -4.96 -9.96 5.69
N HIS A 96 -6.07 -10.22 4.99
CA HIS A 96 -7.37 -10.50 5.60
C HIS A 96 -7.57 -11.99 5.94
N SER A 97 -6.82 -12.89 5.31
CA SER A 97 -7.04 -14.35 5.42
C SER A 97 -6.17 -15.03 6.48
N GLU A 98 -5.02 -14.47 6.80
CA GLU A 98 -4.10 -15.05 7.78
C GLU A 98 -3.49 -13.94 8.64
N SER A 99 -3.71 -14.03 9.95
CA SER A 99 -2.82 -13.40 10.93
C SER A 99 -1.47 -14.14 10.89
N LEU A 100 -0.67 -13.92 9.84
CA LEU A 100 0.69 -14.40 9.80
C LEU A 100 1.42 -13.83 11.02
N PRO A 101 2.02 -14.67 11.87
CA PRO A 101 2.75 -14.18 13.02
C PRO A 101 3.84 -13.22 12.53
N LEU A 102 3.86 -12.01 13.08
CA LEU A 102 4.88 -11.03 12.75
C LEU A 102 6.25 -11.57 13.19
N GLN A 103 7.21 -11.56 12.29
CA GLN A 103 8.61 -11.89 12.61
C GLN A 103 9.29 -10.64 13.16
N LYS A 104 9.04 -10.36 14.45
CA LYS A 104 9.53 -9.16 15.09
C LYS A 104 11.03 -9.29 15.42
N THR A 105 11.81 -8.33 14.96
CA THR A 105 13.23 -8.16 15.26
C THR A 105 13.50 -6.70 15.65
N LYS A 106 14.68 -6.42 16.16
CA LYS A 106 15.13 -5.06 16.36
C LYS A 106 15.47 -4.47 14.99
N VAL A 107 14.79 -3.39 14.63
CA VAL A 107 14.91 -2.70 13.33
C VAL A 107 15.50 -1.31 13.58
N ASP A 108 16.61 -1.03 12.96
CA ASP A 108 17.24 0.28 12.93
C ASP A 108 16.50 1.16 11.92
N LEU A 109 15.89 2.25 12.40
CA LEU A 109 15.06 3.11 11.55
C LEU A 109 15.90 3.98 10.62
N TYR A 110 17.06 4.46 11.09
CA TYR A 110 17.94 5.28 10.25
C TYR A 110 18.40 4.54 9.00
N TYR A 111 18.93 3.34 9.18
CA TYR A 111 19.40 2.51 8.05
C TYR A 111 18.27 2.05 7.15
N MET A 112 17.11 1.73 7.71
CA MET A 112 15.95 1.35 6.90
C MET A 112 15.48 2.50 6.00
N ILE A 113 15.37 3.72 6.54
CA ILE A 113 14.97 4.90 5.73
C ILE A 113 16.05 5.23 4.69
N ALA A 114 17.33 5.15 5.05
CA ALA A 114 18.42 5.36 4.12
C ALA A 114 18.36 4.37 2.94
N GLN A 115 18.18 3.08 3.21
CA GLN A 115 18.07 2.05 2.18
C GLN A 115 16.88 2.30 1.24
N ILE A 116 15.70 2.63 1.79
CA ILE A 116 14.51 2.93 0.98
C ILE A 116 14.73 4.19 0.13
N SER A 117 15.42 5.19 0.67
CA SER A 117 15.76 6.41 -0.07
C SER A 117 16.66 6.12 -1.26
N ASP A 118 17.65 5.26 -1.09
CA ASP A 118 18.54 4.80 -2.17
C ASP A 118 17.76 4.04 -3.26
N GLU A 119 16.84 3.16 -2.86
CA GLU A 119 15.98 2.43 -3.81
C GLU A 119 15.05 3.36 -4.61
N LEU A 120 14.60 4.46 -4.01
CA LEU A 120 13.74 5.46 -4.64
C LEU A 120 14.50 6.56 -5.40
N TYR A 121 15.84 6.59 -5.32
CA TYR A 121 16.67 7.61 -5.95
C TYR A 121 16.36 7.87 -7.44
N PRO A 122 16.16 6.84 -8.31
CA PRO A 122 15.83 7.09 -9.71
C PRO A 122 14.52 7.88 -9.90
N GLN A 123 13.51 7.65 -9.05
CA GLN A 123 12.24 8.36 -9.10
C GLN A 123 12.37 9.79 -8.56
N LEU A 124 13.11 9.96 -7.48
CA LEU A 124 13.41 11.25 -6.88
C LEU A 124 14.15 12.16 -7.87
N ASN A 125 15.21 11.64 -8.48
CA ASN A 125 16.04 12.38 -9.44
C ASN A 125 15.23 12.80 -10.68
N ALA A 126 14.30 11.97 -11.15
CA ALA A 126 13.45 12.31 -12.30
C ALA A 126 12.55 13.54 -12.06
N CYS A 127 12.18 13.81 -10.79
CA CYS A 127 11.35 14.94 -10.39
C CYS A 127 12.11 16.04 -9.64
N GLY A 128 13.45 15.95 -9.56
CA GLY A 128 14.28 16.91 -8.81
C GLY A 128 14.05 16.91 -7.30
N LYS A 129 13.46 15.84 -6.73
CA LYS A 129 13.12 15.73 -5.33
C LYS A 129 14.24 15.05 -4.54
N ILE A 130 14.30 15.34 -3.24
CA ILE A 130 15.23 14.69 -2.32
C ILE A 130 14.52 14.22 -1.06
N ILE A 131 15.02 13.15 -0.44
CA ILE A 131 14.61 12.72 0.90
C ILE A 131 15.71 13.13 1.87
N GLU A 132 15.35 13.87 2.90
CA GLU A 132 16.23 14.18 4.04
C GLU A 132 15.88 13.25 5.21
N ASN A 133 16.84 12.40 5.59
CA ASN A 133 16.70 11.51 6.73
C ASN A 133 17.21 12.21 8.00
N HIS A 134 16.28 12.66 8.84
CA HIS A 134 16.52 13.27 10.14
C HIS A 134 16.28 12.30 11.31
N VAL A 135 16.22 11.00 11.05
CA VAL A 135 16.14 9.98 12.09
C VAL A 135 17.52 9.86 12.76
N GLU A 136 17.57 9.86 14.08
CA GLU A 136 18.82 9.65 14.82
C GLU A 136 19.26 8.17 14.70
N GLU A 137 20.59 7.93 14.61
CA GLU A 137 21.16 6.60 14.34
C GLU A 137 20.90 5.57 15.46
N ASP A 138 20.55 5.99 16.67
CA ASP A 138 20.29 5.13 17.82
C ASP A 138 18.81 4.73 17.93
N ILE A 139 17.91 5.32 17.15
CA ILE A 139 16.48 5.01 17.19
C ILE A 139 16.20 3.69 16.52
N SER A 140 15.68 2.75 17.30
CA SER A 140 15.30 1.44 16.81
C SER A 140 13.93 1.01 17.36
N VAL A 141 13.21 0.21 16.57
CA VAL A 141 11.90 -0.33 16.96
C VAL A 141 11.91 -1.86 16.91
N TYR A 142 11.05 -2.48 17.71
CA TYR A 142 10.88 -3.94 17.67
C TYR A 142 9.68 -4.29 16.79
N GLY A 143 9.95 -4.67 15.56
CA GLY A 143 8.92 -4.90 14.54
C GLY A 143 9.35 -5.90 13.46
N ASP A 144 8.42 -6.18 12.55
CA ASP A 144 8.69 -6.98 11.36
C ASP A 144 9.30 -6.06 10.29
N SER A 145 10.57 -6.28 9.98
CA SER A 145 11.35 -5.39 9.12
C SER A 145 10.77 -5.29 7.70
N ASP A 146 10.31 -6.41 7.13
CA ASP A 146 9.73 -6.42 5.77
C ASP A 146 8.41 -5.64 5.72
N LYS A 147 7.60 -5.77 6.77
CA LYS A 147 6.32 -5.05 6.88
C LYS A 147 6.54 -3.56 7.09
N LEU A 148 7.49 -3.17 7.94
CA LEU A 148 7.84 -1.77 8.17
C LEU A 148 8.43 -1.13 6.91
N ALA A 149 9.38 -1.78 6.25
CA ALA A 149 9.97 -1.30 5.00
C ALA A 149 8.88 -1.07 3.93
N ARG A 150 7.91 -1.97 3.85
CA ARG A 150 6.77 -1.83 2.93
C ARG A 150 5.88 -0.63 3.27
N VAL A 151 5.58 -0.41 4.55
CA VAL A 151 4.80 0.75 5.01
C VAL A 151 5.51 2.04 4.63
N PHE A 152 6.81 2.15 4.95
CA PHE A 152 7.58 3.36 4.67
C PHE A 152 7.76 3.60 3.18
N ASN A 153 8.00 2.55 2.39
CA ASN A 153 8.09 2.64 0.93
C ASN A 153 6.77 3.17 0.32
N ASN A 154 5.61 2.71 0.81
CA ASN A 154 4.32 3.19 0.35
C ASN A 154 4.09 4.67 0.71
N ILE A 155 4.44 5.08 1.94
CA ILE A 155 4.32 6.48 2.37
C ILE A 155 5.24 7.37 1.53
N LEU A 156 6.51 6.98 1.35
CA LEU A 156 7.47 7.75 0.57
C LEU A 156 7.10 7.85 -0.91
N LYS A 157 6.60 6.77 -1.52
CA LYS A 157 6.07 6.82 -2.90
C LYS A 157 4.87 7.76 -3.02
N ASN A 158 3.99 7.78 -2.04
CA ASN A 158 2.90 8.75 -2.00
C ASN A 158 3.43 10.18 -1.86
N ALA A 159 4.38 10.41 -0.94
CA ALA A 159 5.01 11.71 -0.78
C ALA A 159 5.67 12.19 -2.09
N ILE A 160 6.41 11.31 -2.79
CA ILE A 160 7.01 11.62 -4.11
C ILE A 160 5.93 11.97 -5.13
N SER A 161 4.82 11.25 -5.15
CA SER A 161 3.76 11.42 -6.16
C SER A 161 2.93 12.70 -5.96
N TYR A 162 2.77 13.14 -4.72
CA TYR A 162 1.87 14.25 -4.37
C TYR A 162 2.58 15.54 -3.96
N SER A 163 3.90 15.52 -3.73
CA SER A 163 4.67 16.73 -3.48
C SER A 163 4.94 17.51 -4.77
N GLU A 164 5.29 18.78 -4.62
CA GLU A 164 5.71 19.62 -5.73
C GLU A 164 7.08 19.19 -6.27
N ASP A 165 7.35 19.45 -7.56
CA ASP A 165 8.65 19.19 -8.14
C ASP A 165 9.74 20.04 -7.47
N ASN A 166 10.94 19.49 -7.36
CA ASN A 166 12.08 20.09 -6.65
C ASN A 166 11.85 20.32 -5.15
N SER A 167 10.91 19.59 -4.55
CA SER A 167 10.63 19.66 -3.10
C SER A 167 11.52 18.73 -2.28
N VAL A 168 11.50 18.94 -0.97
CA VAL A 168 12.22 18.13 0.01
C VAL A 168 11.21 17.35 0.82
N ILE A 169 11.39 16.02 0.88
CA ILE A 169 10.62 15.12 1.74
C ILE A 169 11.46 14.86 2.99
N LYS A 170 10.97 15.26 4.16
CA LYS A 170 11.69 15.06 5.42
C LYS A 170 11.13 13.86 6.16
N VAL A 171 12.03 13.02 6.68
CA VAL A 171 11.67 11.90 7.56
C VAL A 171 12.35 12.09 8.89
N SER A 172 11.59 12.11 9.97
CA SER A 172 12.10 12.20 11.33
C SER A 172 11.46 11.16 12.23
N ALA A 173 12.11 10.81 13.34
CA ALA A 173 11.57 9.93 14.34
C ALA A 173 11.85 10.50 15.74
N ILE A 174 10.90 10.32 16.64
CA ILE A 174 11.00 10.71 18.05
C ILE A 174 10.63 9.50 18.90
N GLU A 175 11.53 9.10 19.79
CA GLU A 175 11.27 8.06 20.76
C GLU A 175 10.59 8.65 21.99
N LEU A 176 9.41 8.15 22.33
CA LEU A 176 8.68 8.43 23.56
C LEU A 176 8.73 7.17 24.44
N SER A 177 8.36 7.31 25.72
CA SER A 177 8.49 6.22 26.70
C SER A 177 7.87 4.87 26.29
N GLU A 178 6.77 4.89 25.52
CA GLU A 178 6.06 3.67 25.08
C GLU A 178 5.88 3.60 23.57
N TRP A 179 6.20 4.66 22.84
CA TRP A 179 5.92 4.79 21.40
C TRP A 179 7.09 5.44 20.69
N THR A 180 7.33 5.02 19.47
CA THR A 180 8.18 5.76 18.53
C THR A 180 7.28 6.41 17.49
N VAL A 181 7.35 7.72 17.36
CA VAL A 181 6.61 8.49 16.36
C VAL A 181 7.51 8.72 15.17
N ILE A 182 7.08 8.33 13.99
CA ILE A 182 7.81 8.56 12.73
C ILE A 182 6.96 9.53 11.91
N GLN A 183 7.58 10.62 11.48
CA GLN A 183 6.93 11.71 10.77
C GLN A 183 7.50 11.82 9.35
N PHE A 184 6.63 11.96 8.37
CA PHE A 184 6.95 12.21 6.97
C PHE A 184 6.31 13.55 6.58
N GLU A 185 7.13 14.49 6.13
CA GLU A 185 6.70 15.84 5.71
C GLU A 185 7.09 16.05 4.24
N ASN A 186 6.18 16.61 3.44
CA ASN A 186 6.40 16.89 2.01
C ASN A 186 5.77 18.23 1.60
#